data_29c7cd3432bd39788d8e5bd4b07bdd7d
#
_entry.id   29c7cd3432bd39788d8e5bd4b07bdd7d
#
_cell.length_a   1.000
_cell.length_b   1.000
_cell.length_c   1.000
_cell.angle_alpha   90.00
_cell.angle_beta   90.00
_cell.angle_gamma   90.00
#
_symmetry.space_group_name_H-M   'P 1'
#
loop_
_entity.id
_entity.type
_entity.pdbx_description
1 polymer ?
#
loop_
_entity_poly.entity_id
_entity_poly.type
_entity_poly.pdbx_seq_one_letter_code
_entity_poly.pdbx_strand_id
1 'polypeptide(L)'
;MNARAALKSAAPAIACYSGIASALAFRYGGPGVIFMLHSTVGTSNTFLLEDLRCPLATLEGILSWLKDKDVQFVSLDDAMQRLSRPLSKRFCAFTFDDGYADNLTHALPVMERFNAPFTVYVATGMSTGTIDAWWLGLAALINTHDRIELPDLNCRFECADQATKKRAYIAITERIHSDYDVLPAVKAAISAAGIDSGALAQREALSNEQLRRLAASPLVTIGAHSERHINLARVSVAEAQQEMISSRRLLEHIVDREVVHFAYPFGNANACGLREAQLARAAGFRTAVTTRRGTLFPQHRDHPFALPREPLRADETAASLRCKIAGVYRALHSRIGDPVAGM
;
A
#
# COMPACT_ATOMS: atom_id res chain seq x y z
N MET A 1 26.19 -10.61 -2.52
CA MET A 1 25.35 -9.41 -2.36
C MET A 1 25.71 -8.44 -3.47
N ASN A 2 24.76 -8.10 -4.36
CA ASN A 2 25.06 -7.28 -5.54
C ASN A 2 25.35 -5.83 -5.09
N ALA A 3 26.37 -5.16 -5.60
CA ALA A 3 26.76 -3.79 -5.21
C ALA A 3 25.60 -2.77 -5.23
N ARG A 4 24.64 -2.94 -6.18
CA ARG A 4 23.40 -2.15 -6.24
C ARG A 4 22.49 -2.37 -5.03
N ALA A 5 22.38 -3.59 -4.51
CA ALA A 5 21.53 -3.88 -3.34
C ALA A 5 22.16 -3.31 -2.06
N ALA A 6 23.48 -3.44 -1.92
CA ALA A 6 24.23 -2.82 -0.82
C ALA A 6 24.12 -1.29 -0.83
N LEU A 7 24.18 -0.67 -2.02
CA LEU A 7 24.01 0.78 -2.16
C LEU A 7 22.58 1.23 -1.84
N LYS A 8 21.55 0.48 -2.27
CA LYS A 8 20.14 0.78 -1.94
C LYS A 8 19.89 0.72 -0.43
N SER A 9 20.48 -0.23 0.28
CA SER A 9 20.31 -0.36 1.75
C SER A 9 21.10 0.70 2.51
N ALA A 10 22.25 1.15 2.01
CA ALA A 10 23.07 2.19 2.63
C ALA A 10 22.60 3.62 2.32
N ALA A 11 21.87 3.83 1.22
CA ALA A 11 21.46 5.16 0.77
C ALA A 11 20.70 5.99 1.81
N PRO A 12 19.73 5.44 2.59
CA PRO A 12 19.06 6.20 3.65
C PRO A 12 20.03 6.66 4.75
N ALA A 13 20.96 5.79 5.17
CA ALA A 13 21.97 6.13 6.16
C ALA A 13 22.87 7.25 5.64
N ILE A 14 23.37 7.13 4.42
CA ILE A 14 24.19 8.17 3.78
C ILE A 14 23.43 9.50 3.73
N ALA A 15 22.16 9.50 3.28
CA ALA A 15 21.36 10.73 3.21
C ALA A 15 21.14 11.38 4.59
N CYS A 16 20.99 10.57 5.64
CA CYS A 16 20.83 11.07 7.01
C CYS A 16 22.12 11.64 7.59
N TYR A 17 23.25 10.91 7.46
CA TYR A 17 24.52 11.30 8.07
C TYR A 17 25.23 12.41 7.30
N SER A 18 25.03 12.55 6.00
CA SER A 18 25.56 13.66 5.19
C SER A 18 24.79 14.98 5.35
N GLY A 19 23.67 14.98 6.09
CA GLY A 19 22.80 16.16 6.21
C GLY A 19 21.83 16.37 5.04
N ILE A 20 21.91 15.58 3.97
CA ILE A 20 21.04 15.70 2.77
C ILE A 20 19.57 15.57 3.16
N ALA A 21 19.22 14.60 4.03
CA ALA A 21 17.84 14.44 4.49
C ALA A 21 17.33 15.68 5.23
N SER A 22 18.17 16.35 6.01
CA SER A 22 17.79 17.59 6.73
C SER A 22 17.62 18.78 5.77
N ALA A 23 18.47 18.91 4.78
CA ALA A 23 18.35 19.93 3.74
C ALA A 23 17.09 19.75 2.89
N LEU A 24 16.80 18.52 2.47
CA LEU A 24 15.59 18.20 1.70
C LEU A 24 14.32 18.36 2.52
N ALA A 25 14.37 18.12 3.85
CA ALA A 25 13.21 18.27 4.72
C ALA A 25 12.65 19.69 4.75
N PHE A 26 13.46 20.71 4.50
CA PHE A 26 13.01 22.10 4.42
C PHE A 26 11.98 22.29 3.28
N ARG A 27 12.17 21.63 2.15
CA ARG A 27 11.29 21.77 0.97
C ARG A 27 10.30 20.62 0.81
N TYR A 28 10.70 19.38 1.15
CA TYR A 28 9.95 18.15 0.87
C TYR A 28 9.34 17.50 2.11
N GLY A 29 9.74 17.93 3.30
CA GLY A 29 9.24 17.40 4.57
C GLY A 29 8.02 18.16 5.05
N GLY A 30 6.86 17.86 4.47
CA GLY A 30 5.60 18.45 4.89
C GLY A 30 5.25 18.14 6.36
N PRO A 31 4.18 18.76 6.88
CA PRO A 31 3.77 18.61 8.28
C PRO A 31 3.27 17.20 8.64
N GLY A 32 2.85 16.41 7.64
CA GLY A 32 2.30 15.08 7.87
C GLY A 32 2.81 14.05 6.87
N VAL A 33 2.61 12.77 7.20
CA VAL A 33 2.87 11.64 6.31
C VAL A 33 1.77 10.58 6.48
N ILE A 34 1.33 9.97 5.38
CA ILE A 34 0.49 8.78 5.41
C ILE A 34 1.39 7.59 5.14
N PHE A 35 1.44 6.65 6.07
CA PHE A 35 2.15 5.39 5.89
C PHE A 35 1.23 4.33 5.30
N MET A 36 1.79 3.50 4.42
CA MET A 36 1.10 2.41 3.75
C MET A 36 1.70 1.07 4.15
N LEU A 37 0.84 0.17 4.58
CA LEU A 37 1.11 -1.22 4.91
C LEU A 37 0.06 -2.11 4.22
N HIS A 38 0.24 -3.44 4.30
CA HIS A 38 -0.77 -4.42 3.87
C HIS A 38 -0.93 -5.49 4.96
N SER A 39 0.05 -6.35 5.16
CA SER A 39 0.06 -7.45 6.13
C SER A 39 1.17 -7.28 7.16
N THR A 40 0.97 -7.80 8.36
CA THR A 40 1.95 -7.78 9.47
C THR A 40 2.53 -9.15 9.78
N VAL A 41 1.94 -10.21 9.24
CA VAL A 41 2.38 -11.59 9.47
C VAL A 41 2.78 -12.25 8.17
N GLY A 42 3.85 -13.02 8.22
CA GLY A 42 4.25 -13.90 7.14
C GLY A 42 3.64 -15.28 7.30
N THR A 43 2.94 -15.82 6.30
CA THR A 43 2.77 -17.28 6.18
C THR A 43 4.09 -17.92 5.77
N SER A 44 4.29 -19.21 6.02
CA SER A 44 5.58 -19.93 5.86
C SER A 44 6.23 -19.86 4.47
N ASN A 45 5.50 -19.43 3.44
CA ASN A 45 5.98 -19.33 2.05
C ASN A 45 6.14 -17.87 1.54
N THR A 46 6.37 -16.93 2.42
CA THR A 46 6.10 -15.51 2.18
C THR A 46 7.30 -14.63 1.96
N PHE A 47 8.50 -15.20 1.84
CA PHE A 47 9.70 -14.44 1.49
C PHE A 47 9.58 -13.70 0.14
N LEU A 48 8.66 -14.12 -0.75
CA LEU A 48 8.39 -13.43 -2.02
C LEU A 48 7.53 -12.17 -1.84
N LEU A 49 6.72 -12.11 -0.77
CA LEU A 49 5.80 -11.01 -0.49
C LEU A 49 6.35 -10.01 0.55
N GLU A 50 7.66 -9.96 0.75
CA GLU A 50 8.30 -9.07 1.74
C GLU A 50 7.94 -7.60 1.55
N ASP A 51 7.71 -7.16 0.31
CA ASP A 51 7.32 -5.78 0.01
C ASP A 51 5.90 -5.43 0.49
N LEU A 52 5.04 -6.43 0.71
CA LEU A 52 3.68 -6.28 1.24
C LEU A 52 3.62 -6.49 2.76
N ARG A 53 4.75 -6.75 3.42
CA ARG A 53 4.76 -7.15 4.83
C ARG A 53 5.63 -6.26 5.67
N CYS A 54 5.07 -5.92 6.82
CA CYS A 54 5.78 -5.24 7.89
C CYS A 54 5.63 -6.11 9.16
N PRO A 55 6.63 -6.95 9.53
CA PRO A 55 6.53 -7.79 10.71
C PRO A 55 6.17 -6.99 11.96
N LEU A 56 5.45 -7.60 12.90
CA LEU A 56 4.98 -6.91 14.12
C LEU A 56 6.11 -6.23 14.89
N ALA A 57 7.25 -6.90 15.06
CA ALA A 57 8.39 -6.31 15.74
C ALA A 57 8.91 -5.05 15.02
N THR A 58 8.88 -5.06 13.68
CA THR A 58 9.24 -3.88 12.87
C THR A 58 8.20 -2.77 13.06
N LEU A 59 6.90 -3.11 13.02
CA LEU A 59 5.82 -2.14 13.26
C LEU A 59 5.93 -1.50 14.64
N GLU A 60 6.15 -2.29 15.69
CA GLU A 60 6.37 -1.80 17.06
C GLU A 60 7.58 -0.88 17.15
N GLY A 61 8.68 -1.24 16.51
CA GLY A 61 9.89 -0.40 16.45
C GLY A 61 9.65 0.93 15.73
N ILE A 62 8.86 0.92 14.64
CA ILE A 62 8.45 2.13 13.91
C ILE A 62 7.60 3.03 14.80
N LEU A 63 6.57 2.49 15.45
CA LEU A 63 5.67 3.25 16.32
C LEU A 63 6.44 3.86 17.50
N SER A 64 7.31 3.08 18.15
CA SER A 64 8.17 3.58 19.24
C SER A 64 9.07 4.72 18.75
N TRP A 65 9.75 4.52 17.62
CA TRP A 65 10.64 5.54 17.08
C TRP A 65 9.90 6.85 16.72
N LEU A 66 8.72 6.75 16.11
CA LEU A 66 7.89 7.92 15.78
C LEU A 66 7.43 8.66 17.04
N LYS A 67 7.04 7.93 18.07
CA LYS A 67 6.65 8.48 19.37
C LYS A 67 7.81 9.21 20.04
N ASP A 68 9.02 8.63 20.01
CA ASP A 68 10.24 9.26 20.54
C ASP A 68 10.63 10.53 19.79
N LYS A 69 10.18 10.69 18.54
CA LYS A 69 10.34 11.91 17.72
C LYS A 69 9.18 12.89 17.86
N ASP A 70 8.29 12.69 18.83
CA ASP A 70 7.11 13.52 19.08
C ASP A 70 6.18 13.67 17.86
N VAL A 71 6.12 12.63 17.00
CA VAL A 71 5.20 12.57 15.87
C VAL A 71 3.84 12.10 16.36
N GLN A 72 2.81 12.88 16.14
CA GLN A 72 1.45 12.57 16.57
C GLN A 72 0.80 11.54 15.64
N PHE A 73 0.18 10.52 16.20
CA PHE A 73 -0.63 9.54 15.48
C PHE A 73 -2.06 10.06 15.35
N VAL A 74 -2.57 10.09 14.13
CA VAL A 74 -3.87 10.68 13.82
C VAL A 74 -4.66 9.80 12.86
N SER A 75 -6.00 9.93 12.88
CA SER A 75 -6.84 9.37 11.82
C SER A 75 -6.63 10.10 10.49
N LEU A 76 -7.13 9.53 9.40
CA LEU A 76 -7.05 10.20 8.09
C LEU A 76 -7.92 11.48 8.07
N ASP A 77 -9.08 11.46 8.72
CA ASP A 77 -9.92 12.65 8.86
C ASP A 77 -9.20 13.76 9.64
N ASP A 78 -8.57 13.43 10.78
CA ASP A 78 -7.76 14.39 11.55
C ASP A 78 -6.56 14.89 10.74
N ALA A 79 -5.91 14.03 9.96
CA ALA A 79 -4.83 14.44 9.08
C ALA A 79 -5.29 15.52 8.10
N MET A 80 -6.45 15.33 7.46
CA MET A 80 -7.02 16.32 6.53
C MET A 80 -7.42 17.62 7.23
N GLN A 81 -8.01 17.55 8.43
CA GLN A 81 -8.34 18.74 9.22
C GLN A 81 -7.08 19.52 9.62
N ARG A 82 -6.01 18.85 9.98
CA ARG A 82 -4.72 19.47 10.37
C ARG A 82 -4.09 20.25 9.23
N LEU A 83 -4.26 19.84 7.97
CA LEU A 83 -3.75 20.57 6.82
C LEU A 83 -4.38 21.97 6.66
N SER A 84 -5.49 22.26 7.35
CA SER A 84 -6.18 23.55 7.36
C SER A 84 -5.73 24.51 8.46
N ARG A 85 -4.78 24.11 9.31
CA ARG A 85 -4.38 24.88 10.50
C ARG A 85 -2.86 25.01 10.59
N PRO A 86 -2.34 26.08 11.22
CA PRO A 86 -0.94 26.13 11.62
C PRO A 86 -0.62 24.95 12.55
N LEU A 87 0.46 24.25 12.30
CA LEU A 87 0.82 23.05 13.06
C LEU A 87 2.07 23.29 13.90
N SER A 88 2.01 22.90 15.17
CA SER A 88 3.15 22.93 16.10
C SER A 88 3.93 21.61 16.11
N LYS A 89 3.30 20.51 15.69
CA LYS A 89 3.91 19.17 15.70
C LYS A 89 3.64 18.43 14.39
N ARG A 90 4.59 17.61 13.99
CA ARG A 90 4.40 16.66 12.88
C ARG A 90 3.41 15.57 13.26
N PHE A 91 2.72 15.02 12.26
CA PHE A 91 1.77 13.94 12.45
C PHE A 91 1.96 12.84 11.40
N CYS A 92 1.45 11.65 11.71
CA CYS A 92 1.31 10.60 10.72
C CYS A 92 -0.02 9.85 10.87
N ALA A 93 -0.52 9.36 9.74
CA ALA A 93 -1.64 8.43 9.65
C ALA A 93 -1.14 7.09 9.11
N PHE A 94 -1.75 5.99 9.55
CA PHE A 94 -1.42 4.65 9.09
C PHE A 94 -2.56 4.10 8.26
N THR A 95 -2.21 3.43 7.17
CA THR A 95 -3.18 2.76 6.28
C THR A 95 -2.72 1.36 5.96
N PHE A 96 -3.66 0.41 5.93
CA PHE A 96 -3.45 -0.97 5.53
C PHE A 96 -4.32 -1.25 4.30
N ASP A 97 -3.75 -1.82 3.26
CA ASP A 97 -4.48 -2.13 2.03
C ASP A 97 -4.91 -3.61 1.99
N ASP A 98 -5.79 -3.95 1.07
CA ASP A 98 -6.34 -5.26 0.70
C ASP A 98 -7.36 -5.84 1.69
N GLY A 99 -7.21 -5.64 2.99
CA GLY A 99 -8.10 -6.22 4.00
C GLY A 99 -7.66 -7.62 4.45
N TYR A 100 -6.38 -7.80 4.76
CA TYR A 100 -5.84 -9.02 5.34
C TYR A 100 -6.36 -9.28 6.76
N ALA A 101 -6.64 -10.53 7.11
CA ALA A 101 -7.17 -10.94 8.41
C ALA A 101 -6.23 -10.59 9.58
N ASP A 102 -4.93 -10.50 9.32
CA ASP A 102 -3.93 -10.13 10.31
C ASP A 102 -4.01 -8.65 10.75
N ASN A 103 -4.71 -7.82 9.99
CA ASN A 103 -5.02 -6.46 10.42
C ASN A 103 -5.87 -6.45 11.71
N LEU A 104 -6.79 -7.42 11.86
CA LEU A 104 -7.54 -7.62 13.09
C LEU A 104 -6.73 -8.35 14.16
N THR A 105 -6.10 -9.48 13.79
CA THR A 105 -5.58 -10.42 14.78
C THR A 105 -4.21 -10.03 15.32
N HIS A 106 -3.45 -9.24 14.57
CA HIS A 106 -2.07 -8.90 14.88
C HIS A 106 -1.82 -7.38 14.88
N ALA A 107 -2.23 -6.65 13.83
CA ALA A 107 -1.98 -5.22 13.77
C ALA A 107 -2.79 -4.45 14.82
N LEU A 108 -4.10 -4.71 14.96
CA LEU A 108 -4.97 -3.99 15.89
C LEU A 108 -4.43 -3.99 17.33
N PRO A 109 -4.05 -5.11 17.95
CA PRO A 109 -3.51 -5.09 19.32
C PRO A 109 -2.26 -4.22 19.49
N VAL A 110 -1.40 -4.17 18.47
CA VAL A 110 -0.22 -3.29 18.48
C VAL A 110 -0.63 -1.83 18.37
N MET A 111 -1.51 -1.50 17.42
CA MET A 111 -1.98 -0.13 17.21
C MET A 111 -2.72 0.40 18.45
N GLU A 112 -3.50 -0.44 19.14
CA GLU A 112 -4.17 -0.08 20.39
C GLU A 112 -3.18 0.24 21.51
N ARG A 113 -2.12 -0.55 21.72
CA ARG A 113 -1.07 -0.26 22.72
C ARG A 113 -0.41 1.10 22.51
N PHE A 114 -0.28 1.54 21.27
CA PHE A 114 0.31 2.83 20.93
C PHE A 114 -0.72 3.96 20.82
N ASN A 115 -2.02 3.65 20.98
CA ASN A 115 -3.13 4.57 20.71
C ASN A 115 -3.00 5.21 19.30
N ALA A 116 -2.70 4.39 18.29
CA ALA A 116 -2.43 4.79 16.93
C ALA A 116 -3.64 4.51 16.03
N PRO A 117 -4.40 5.53 15.61
CA PRO A 117 -5.49 5.35 14.66
C PRO A 117 -4.97 4.85 13.31
N PHE A 118 -5.76 4.02 12.63
CA PHE A 118 -5.41 3.54 11.30
C PHE A 118 -6.64 3.28 10.42
N THR A 119 -6.44 3.31 9.13
CA THR A 119 -7.46 2.99 8.12
C THR A 119 -7.15 1.66 7.48
N VAL A 120 -8.15 0.79 7.32
CA VAL A 120 -8.03 -0.45 6.55
C VAL A 120 -8.85 -0.30 5.28
N TYR A 121 -8.19 -0.29 4.14
CA TYR A 121 -8.79 -0.27 2.81
C TYR A 121 -9.06 -1.70 2.35
N VAL A 122 -10.32 -2.06 2.24
CA VAL A 122 -10.73 -3.43 1.96
C VAL A 122 -11.11 -3.59 0.48
N ALA A 123 -10.40 -4.48 -0.21
CA ALA A 123 -10.83 -5.00 -1.50
C ALA A 123 -11.89 -6.07 -1.24
N THR A 124 -13.15 -5.75 -1.54
CA THR A 124 -14.28 -6.59 -1.08
C THR A 124 -14.32 -7.99 -1.68
N GLY A 125 -13.71 -8.17 -2.85
CA GLY A 125 -13.52 -9.48 -3.46
C GLY A 125 -12.52 -10.41 -2.75
N MET A 126 -11.71 -9.89 -1.80
CA MET A 126 -10.79 -10.71 -1.01
C MET A 126 -11.54 -11.82 -0.26
N SER A 127 -12.58 -11.46 0.48
CA SER A 127 -13.33 -12.41 1.31
C SER A 127 -14.20 -13.40 0.52
N THR A 128 -14.59 -13.04 -0.71
CA THR A 128 -15.40 -13.89 -1.60
C THR A 128 -14.56 -14.70 -2.59
N GLY A 129 -13.26 -14.46 -2.67
CA GLY A 129 -12.37 -15.07 -3.66
C GLY A 129 -12.56 -14.57 -5.10
N THR A 130 -13.33 -13.49 -5.29
CA THR A 130 -13.57 -12.89 -6.61
C THR A 130 -12.54 -11.85 -7.01
N ILE A 131 -11.58 -11.59 -6.14
CA ILE A 131 -10.47 -10.66 -6.36
C ILE A 131 -9.48 -11.20 -7.39
N ASP A 132 -8.86 -10.31 -8.13
CA ASP A 132 -7.72 -10.62 -9.00
C ASP A 132 -6.39 -10.61 -8.22
N ALA A 133 -6.21 -11.59 -7.32
CA ALA A 133 -5.05 -11.71 -6.44
C ALA A 133 -3.83 -12.33 -7.15
N TRP A 134 -3.48 -11.82 -8.32
CA TRP A 134 -2.36 -12.34 -9.14
C TRP A 134 -1.02 -12.41 -8.38
N TRP A 135 -0.76 -11.52 -7.42
CA TRP A 135 0.49 -11.52 -6.62
C TRP A 135 0.61 -12.74 -5.71
N LEU A 136 -0.52 -13.20 -5.14
CA LEU A 136 -0.56 -14.44 -4.35
C LEU A 136 -0.40 -15.65 -5.25
N GLY A 137 -1.10 -15.66 -6.39
CA GLY A 137 -0.98 -16.72 -7.40
C GLY A 137 0.43 -16.82 -7.97
N LEU A 138 1.07 -15.70 -8.29
CA LEU A 138 2.46 -15.65 -8.76
C LEU A 138 3.44 -16.15 -7.70
N ALA A 139 3.25 -15.77 -6.44
CA ALA A 139 4.09 -16.26 -5.35
C ALA A 139 3.93 -17.78 -5.17
N ALA A 140 2.72 -18.31 -5.26
CA ALA A 140 2.47 -19.76 -5.21
C ALA A 140 3.11 -20.49 -6.40
N LEU A 141 2.95 -19.94 -7.63
CA LEU A 141 3.56 -20.51 -8.84
C LEU A 141 5.08 -20.60 -8.72
N ILE A 142 5.75 -19.52 -8.32
CA ILE A 142 7.19 -19.48 -8.16
C ILE A 142 7.66 -20.41 -7.04
N ASN A 143 6.90 -20.55 -5.96
CA ASN A 143 7.27 -21.42 -4.85
C ASN A 143 7.23 -22.92 -5.21
N THR A 144 6.31 -23.30 -6.09
CA THR A 144 6.05 -24.72 -6.41
C THR A 144 6.79 -25.20 -7.65
N HIS A 145 7.43 -24.31 -8.44
CA HIS A 145 8.11 -24.68 -9.68
C HIS A 145 9.56 -24.18 -9.66
N ASP A 146 10.47 -25.01 -10.19
CA ASP A 146 11.89 -24.66 -10.33
C ASP A 146 12.14 -23.76 -11.57
N ARG A 147 11.13 -23.64 -12.44
CA ARG A 147 11.17 -22.84 -13.66
C ARG A 147 9.79 -22.32 -14.02
N ILE A 148 9.72 -21.07 -14.43
CA ILE A 148 8.51 -20.41 -14.94
C ILE A 148 8.76 -20.01 -16.39
N GLU A 149 7.85 -20.39 -17.26
CA GLU A 149 7.84 -19.97 -18.67
C GLU A 149 6.61 -19.11 -18.93
N LEU A 150 6.81 -17.98 -19.58
CA LEU A 150 5.76 -17.09 -20.07
C LEU A 150 5.90 -17.00 -21.58
N PRO A 151 5.35 -17.98 -22.34
CA PRO A 151 5.56 -18.11 -23.79
C PRO A 151 5.13 -16.86 -24.54
N ASP A 152 3.98 -16.29 -24.20
CA ASP A 152 3.43 -15.09 -24.86
C ASP A 152 4.34 -13.85 -24.71
N LEU A 153 5.24 -13.88 -23.74
CA LEU A 153 6.20 -12.81 -23.49
C LEU A 153 7.62 -13.19 -23.88
N ASN A 154 7.81 -14.40 -24.41
CA ASN A 154 9.13 -14.99 -24.72
C ASN A 154 10.09 -14.86 -23.51
N CYS A 155 9.60 -15.11 -22.29
CA CYS A 155 10.34 -14.98 -21.05
C CYS A 155 10.41 -16.31 -20.31
N ARG A 156 11.57 -16.55 -19.68
CA ARG A 156 11.82 -17.71 -18.84
C ARG A 156 12.56 -17.28 -17.57
N PHE A 157 12.15 -17.83 -16.44
CA PHE A 157 12.73 -17.53 -15.14
C PHE A 157 13.14 -18.83 -14.44
N GLU A 158 14.37 -18.89 -13.95
CA GLU A 158 14.83 -19.96 -13.08
C GLU A 158 14.40 -19.69 -11.63
N CYS A 159 13.86 -20.72 -10.96
CA CYS A 159 13.25 -20.64 -9.64
C CYS A 159 13.71 -21.81 -8.75
N ALA A 160 14.95 -22.31 -8.92
CA ALA A 160 15.44 -23.51 -8.23
C ALA A 160 15.80 -23.27 -6.75
N ASP A 161 16.11 -22.03 -6.37
CA ASP A 161 16.46 -21.65 -4.99
C ASP A 161 15.77 -20.33 -4.58
N GLN A 162 15.87 -19.97 -3.30
CA GLN A 162 15.23 -18.75 -2.78
C GLN A 162 15.70 -17.48 -3.49
N ALA A 163 16.97 -17.40 -3.88
CA ALA A 163 17.52 -16.20 -4.52
C ALA A 163 16.99 -16.05 -5.96
N THR A 164 16.90 -17.14 -6.71
CA THR A 164 16.32 -17.18 -8.06
C THR A 164 14.83 -16.92 -8.01
N LYS A 165 14.09 -17.54 -7.09
CA LYS A 165 12.66 -17.28 -6.84
C LYS A 165 12.38 -15.80 -6.57
N LYS A 166 13.15 -15.19 -5.65
CA LYS A 166 13.00 -13.77 -5.34
C LYS A 166 13.30 -12.87 -6.55
N ARG A 167 14.34 -13.18 -7.32
CA ARG A 167 14.65 -12.43 -8.56
C ARG A 167 13.52 -12.56 -9.59
N ALA A 168 12.98 -13.76 -9.80
CA ALA A 168 11.88 -14.00 -10.71
C ALA A 168 10.63 -13.21 -10.30
N TYR A 169 10.24 -13.28 -9.02
CA TYR A 169 9.09 -12.55 -8.48
C TYR A 169 9.23 -11.04 -8.70
N ILE A 170 10.37 -10.46 -8.32
CA ILE A 170 10.63 -9.03 -8.50
C ILE A 170 10.59 -8.65 -9.99
N ALA A 171 11.27 -9.40 -10.86
CA ALA A 171 11.32 -9.10 -12.28
C ALA A 171 9.93 -9.14 -12.96
N ILE A 172 9.11 -10.13 -12.63
CA ILE A 172 7.75 -10.25 -13.16
C ILE A 172 6.86 -9.14 -12.60
N THR A 173 6.93 -8.87 -11.29
CA THR A 173 6.14 -7.82 -10.65
C THR A 173 6.50 -6.44 -11.18
N GLU A 174 7.78 -6.11 -11.31
CA GLU A 174 8.24 -4.83 -11.87
C GLU A 174 7.76 -4.67 -13.32
N ARG A 175 7.76 -5.75 -14.11
CA ARG A 175 7.26 -5.73 -15.47
C ARG A 175 5.76 -5.48 -15.53
N ILE A 176 4.96 -6.14 -14.68
CA ILE A 176 3.52 -5.88 -14.57
C ILE A 176 3.25 -4.42 -14.19
N HIS A 177 3.98 -3.86 -13.23
CA HIS A 177 3.80 -2.47 -12.81
C HIS A 177 4.20 -1.46 -13.88
N SER A 178 5.16 -1.79 -14.75
CA SER A 178 5.56 -0.93 -15.87
C SER A 178 4.65 -1.10 -17.09
N ASP A 179 4.14 -2.31 -17.30
CA ASP A 179 3.31 -2.68 -18.45
C ASP A 179 2.25 -3.72 -18.03
N TYR A 180 1.01 -3.26 -17.84
CA TYR A 180 -0.11 -4.12 -17.44
C TYR A 180 -0.53 -5.14 -18.50
N ASP A 181 -0.16 -4.95 -19.76
CA ASP A 181 -0.49 -5.89 -20.83
C ASP A 181 0.25 -7.23 -20.67
N VAL A 182 1.21 -7.28 -19.75
CA VAL A 182 1.90 -8.51 -19.29
C VAL A 182 1.02 -9.37 -18.35
N LEU A 183 0.13 -8.76 -17.59
CA LEU A 183 -0.63 -9.46 -16.55
C LEU A 183 -1.49 -10.63 -17.06
N PRO A 184 -2.19 -10.55 -18.20
CA PRO A 184 -2.93 -11.69 -18.74
C PRO A 184 -2.09 -12.95 -18.95
N ALA A 185 -0.86 -12.82 -19.49
CA ALA A 185 0.04 -13.95 -19.68
C ALA A 185 0.49 -14.58 -18.34
N VAL A 186 0.76 -13.75 -17.33
CA VAL A 186 1.10 -14.23 -15.99
C VAL A 186 -0.09 -14.98 -15.36
N LYS A 187 -1.30 -14.44 -15.47
CA LYS A 187 -2.53 -15.10 -15.00
C LYS A 187 -2.79 -16.43 -15.70
N ALA A 188 -2.56 -16.50 -17.02
CA ALA A 188 -2.65 -17.74 -17.77
C ALA A 188 -1.68 -18.81 -17.24
N ALA A 189 -0.43 -18.44 -16.96
CA ALA A 189 0.56 -19.35 -16.38
C ALA A 189 0.15 -19.84 -14.97
N ILE A 190 -0.37 -18.95 -14.12
CA ILE A 190 -0.90 -19.29 -12.78
C ILE A 190 -2.05 -20.30 -12.91
N SER A 191 -3.01 -20.02 -13.81
CA SER A 191 -4.17 -20.88 -14.06
C SER A 191 -3.76 -22.24 -14.65
N ALA A 192 -2.82 -22.25 -15.61
CA ALA A 192 -2.30 -23.50 -16.21
C ALA A 192 -1.61 -24.41 -15.16
N ALA A 193 -1.04 -23.83 -14.11
CA ALA A 193 -0.48 -24.58 -13.00
C ALA A 193 -1.54 -25.05 -11.99
N GLY A 194 -2.84 -24.84 -12.25
CA GLY A 194 -3.93 -25.23 -11.35
C GLY A 194 -4.03 -24.42 -10.07
N ILE A 195 -3.43 -23.20 -10.04
CA ILE A 195 -3.42 -22.33 -8.86
C ILE A 195 -4.65 -21.43 -8.90
N ASP A 196 -5.46 -21.52 -7.85
CA ASP A 196 -6.61 -20.63 -7.62
C ASP A 196 -6.19 -19.44 -6.75
N SER A 197 -5.91 -18.30 -7.40
CA SER A 197 -5.51 -17.06 -6.73
C SER A 197 -6.63 -16.49 -5.83
N GLY A 198 -7.89 -16.69 -6.21
CA GLY A 198 -9.05 -16.26 -5.41
C GLY A 198 -9.17 -17.04 -4.11
N ALA A 199 -9.03 -18.38 -4.17
CA ALA A 199 -9.01 -19.22 -2.98
C ALA A 199 -7.82 -18.91 -2.05
N LEU A 200 -6.66 -18.54 -2.61
CA LEU A 200 -5.53 -18.06 -1.81
C LEU A 200 -5.87 -16.75 -1.08
N ALA A 201 -6.46 -15.78 -1.79
CA ALA A 201 -6.89 -14.51 -1.22
C ALA A 201 -7.91 -14.70 -0.10
N GLN A 202 -8.93 -15.54 -0.33
CA GLN A 202 -9.98 -15.80 0.65
C GLN A 202 -9.46 -16.34 1.98
N ARG A 203 -8.39 -17.14 1.96
CA ARG A 203 -7.77 -17.69 3.19
C ARG A 203 -7.07 -16.61 4.03
N GLU A 204 -6.59 -15.56 3.39
CA GLU A 204 -5.86 -14.47 4.06
C GLU A 204 -6.76 -13.27 4.37
N ALA A 205 -8.00 -13.25 3.87
CA ALA A 205 -8.92 -12.13 3.97
C ALA A 205 -9.63 -12.01 5.32
N LEU A 206 -10.00 -10.79 5.68
CA LEU A 206 -10.99 -10.54 6.72
C LEU A 206 -12.35 -11.12 6.29
N SER A 207 -12.97 -11.96 7.12
CA SER A 207 -14.38 -12.30 6.95
C SER A 207 -15.28 -11.10 7.31
N ASN A 208 -16.54 -11.12 6.90
CA ASN A 208 -17.50 -10.07 7.25
C ASN A 208 -17.65 -9.90 8.78
N GLU A 209 -17.59 -11.00 9.55
CA GLU A 209 -17.62 -10.94 11.01
C GLU A 209 -16.36 -10.27 11.57
N GLN A 210 -15.19 -10.69 11.07
CA GLN A 210 -13.91 -10.07 11.46
C GLN A 210 -13.87 -8.58 11.10
N LEU A 211 -14.44 -8.20 9.95
CA LEU A 211 -14.51 -6.80 9.53
C LEU A 211 -15.39 -5.97 10.47
N ARG A 212 -16.56 -6.50 10.90
CA ARG A 212 -17.40 -5.84 11.93
C ARG A 212 -16.64 -5.68 13.25
N ARG A 213 -15.92 -6.73 13.68
CA ARG A 213 -15.11 -6.66 14.92
C ARG A 213 -13.99 -5.64 14.81
N LEU A 214 -13.30 -5.58 13.67
CA LEU A 214 -12.25 -4.60 13.41
C LEU A 214 -12.82 -3.17 13.44
N ALA A 215 -13.95 -2.95 12.76
CA ALA A 215 -14.65 -1.66 12.71
C ALA A 215 -15.22 -1.22 14.07
N ALA A 216 -15.38 -2.11 15.04
CA ALA A 216 -15.85 -1.77 16.39
C ALA A 216 -14.78 -1.02 17.20
N SER A 217 -13.49 -1.12 16.87
CA SER A 217 -12.44 -0.35 17.55
C SER A 217 -12.54 1.15 17.18
N PRO A 218 -12.50 2.07 18.14
CA PRO A 218 -12.53 3.51 17.87
C PRO A 218 -11.30 4.03 17.14
N LEU A 219 -10.24 3.24 17.08
CA LEU A 219 -9.00 3.57 16.36
C LEU A 219 -9.06 3.17 14.89
N VAL A 220 -10.09 2.44 14.45
CA VAL A 220 -10.16 1.88 13.09
C VAL A 220 -11.17 2.63 12.24
N THR A 221 -10.70 3.03 11.07
CA THR A 221 -11.54 3.51 9.97
C THR A 221 -11.53 2.48 8.86
N ILE A 222 -12.71 2.08 8.36
CA ILE A 222 -12.80 1.22 7.16
C ILE A 222 -12.88 2.11 5.93
N GLY A 223 -12.05 1.82 4.95
CA GLY A 223 -12.04 2.42 3.61
C GLY A 223 -12.24 1.37 2.53
N ALA A 224 -12.54 1.80 1.31
CA ALA A 224 -12.75 0.91 0.17
C ALA A 224 -11.47 0.82 -0.71
N HIS A 225 -11.26 -0.35 -1.32
CA HIS A 225 -10.12 -0.64 -2.21
C HIS A 225 -10.58 -1.33 -3.50
N SER A 226 -11.70 -0.87 -4.07
CA SER A 226 -12.48 -1.51 -5.14
C SER A 226 -13.01 -2.90 -4.77
N GLU A 227 -13.70 -3.52 -5.69
CA GLU A 227 -14.22 -4.88 -5.51
C GLU A 227 -13.16 -5.92 -5.88
N ARG A 228 -12.72 -5.91 -7.13
CA ARG A 228 -11.82 -6.92 -7.69
C ARG A 228 -10.33 -6.57 -7.67
N HIS A 229 -9.95 -5.42 -7.09
CA HIS A 229 -8.57 -4.92 -7.07
C HIS A 229 -7.95 -4.80 -8.48
N ILE A 230 -8.73 -4.33 -9.45
CA ILE A 230 -8.28 -4.16 -10.83
C ILE A 230 -7.64 -2.77 -11.05
N ASN A 231 -6.84 -2.65 -12.08
CA ASN A 231 -6.32 -1.34 -12.50
C ASN A 231 -7.45 -0.50 -13.13
N LEU A 232 -7.95 0.46 -12.34
CA LEU A 232 -9.09 1.28 -12.72
C LEU A 232 -8.84 2.13 -13.98
N ALA A 233 -7.59 2.50 -14.26
CA ALA A 233 -7.24 3.26 -15.45
C ALA A 233 -7.33 2.42 -16.76
N ARG A 234 -7.42 1.10 -16.65
CA ARG A 234 -7.43 0.17 -17.80
C ARG A 234 -8.82 -0.34 -18.15
N VAL A 235 -9.85 0.10 -17.43
CA VAL A 235 -11.24 -0.30 -17.68
C VAL A 235 -12.09 0.90 -18.08
N SER A 236 -13.31 0.65 -18.56
CA SER A 236 -14.25 1.70 -18.92
C SER A 236 -14.61 2.58 -17.72
N VAL A 237 -15.07 3.81 -17.97
CA VAL A 237 -15.57 4.71 -16.93
C VAL A 237 -16.66 4.04 -16.09
N ALA A 238 -17.61 3.38 -16.76
CA ALA A 238 -18.73 2.72 -16.08
C ALA A 238 -18.25 1.58 -15.17
N GLU A 239 -17.29 0.77 -15.62
CA GLU A 239 -16.72 -0.32 -14.83
C GLU A 239 -15.91 0.20 -13.65
N ALA A 240 -15.04 1.20 -13.85
CA ALA A 240 -14.28 1.82 -12.77
C ALA A 240 -15.21 2.44 -11.71
N GLN A 241 -16.28 3.09 -12.12
CA GLN A 241 -17.28 3.65 -11.21
C GLN A 241 -18.02 2.55 -10.45
N GLN A 242 -18.38 1.46 -11.13
CA GLN A 242 -19.05 0.32 -10.49
C GLN A 242 -18.15 -0.33 -9.43
N GLU A 243 -16.86 -0.55 -9.71
CA GLU A 243 -15.88 -1.06 -8.75
C GLU A 243 -15.82 -0.22 -7.46
N MET A 244 -15.83 1.10 -7.60
CA MET A 244 -15.81 2.03 -6.46
C MET A 244 -17.14 2.00 -5.68
N ILE A 245 -18.28 2.08 -6.38
CA ILE A 245 -19.60 2.16 -5.73
C ILE A 245 -19.98 0.84 -5.08
N SER A 246 -19.74 -0.30 -5.75
CA SER A 246 -20.08 -1.63 -5.20
C SER A 246 -19.28 -1.90 -3.94
N SER A 247 -17.97 -1.68 -3.97
CA SER A 247 -17.13 -1.89 -2.79
C SER A 247 -17.54 -0.99 -1.62
N ARG A 248 -17.83 0.29 -1.87
CA ARG A 248 -18.31 1.21 -0.85
C ARG A 248 -19.60 0.71 -0.21
N ARG A 249 -20.64 0.44 -1.01
CA ARG A 249 -21.96 0.02 -0.52
C ARG A 249 -21.92 -1.28 0.26
N LEU A 250 -21.14 -2.26 -0.23
CA LEU A 250 -20.98 -3.53 0.48
C LEU A 250 -20.32 -3.33 1.85
N LEU A 251 -19.27 -2.52 1.93
CA LEU A 251 -18.61 -2.21 3.19
C LEU A 251 -19.53 -1.46 4.15
N GLU A 252 -20.25 -0.43 3.68
CA GLU A 252 -21.25 0.30 4.47
C GLU A 252 -22.31 -0.63 5.06
N HIS A 253 -22.80 -1.59 4.25
CA HIS A 253 -23.75 -2.60 4.72
C HIS A 253 -23.14 -3.53 5.79
N ILE A 254 -21.86 -3.93 5.63
CA ILE A 254 -21.20 -4.84 6.57
C ILE A 254 -20.93 -4.15 7.91
N VAL A 255 -20.40 -2.91 7.89
CA VAL A 255 -19.93 -2.23 9.11
C VAL A 255 -20.96 -1.27 9.72
N ASP A 256 -22.11 -1.07 9.07
CA ASP A 256 -23.19 -0.15 9.47
C ASP A 256 -22.69 1.29 9.73
N ARG A 257 -21.79 1.77 8.88
CA ARG A 257 -21.18 3.11 8.94
C ARG A 257 -20.84 3.59 7.54
N GLU A 258 -20.75 4.92 7.37
CA GLU A 258 -20.25 5.51 6.12
C GLU A 258 -18.81 5.11 5.82
N VAL A 259 -18.55 4.77 4.55
CA VAL A 259 -17.21 4.49 4.02
C VAL A 259 -16.82 5.62 3.08
N VAL A 260 -15.97 6.51 3.56
CA VAL A 260 -15.69 7.80 2.90
C VAL A 260 -14.26 7.95 2.39
N HIS A 261 -13.43 6.93 2.61
CA HIS A 261 -12.03 6.91 2.17
C HIS A 261 -11.83 5.80 1.14
N PHE A 262 -11.00 6.09 0.14
CA PHE A 262 -10.68 5.15 -0.94
C PHE A 262 -9.17 5.00 -1.10
N ALA A 263 -8.69 3.81 -1.44
CA ALA A 263 -7.35 3.60 -1.95
C ALA A 263 -7.45 3.06 -3.39
N TYR A 264 -6.68 3.65 -4.30
CA TYR A 264 -6.64 3.14 -5.67
C TYR A 264 -5.81 1.86 -5.73
N PRO A 265 -6.35 0.73 -6.25
CA PRO A 265 -5.52 -0.44 -6.54
C PRO A 265 -4.30 -0.06 -7.38
N PHE A 266 -3.12 -0.59 -7.03
CA PHE A 266 -1.82 -0.21 -7.57
C PHE A 266 -1.40 1.24 -7.30
N GLY A 267 -2.28 2.21 -7.40
CA GLY A 267 -2.13 3.60 -6.99
C GLY A 267 -1.00 4.42 -7.62
N ASN A 268 -0.27 3.89 -8.61
CA ASN A 268 0.79 4.59 -9.33
C ASN A 268 0.20 5.46 -10.47
N ALA A 269 1.07 6.17 -11.20
CA ALA A 269 0.64 7.09 -12.27
C ALA A 269 -0.06 6.37 -13.45
N ASN A 270 0.19 5.07 -13.64
CA ASN A 270 -0.44 4.26 -14.70
C ASN A 270 -1.76 3.61 -14.25
N ALA A 271 -2.12 3.75 -12.97
CA ALA A 271 -3.29 3.10 -12.39
C ALA A 271 -4.36 4.11 -11.94
N CYS A 272 -3.99 5.35 -11.68
CA CYS A 272 -4.94 6.40 -11.32
C CYS A 272 -4.46 7.78 -11.76
N GLY A 273 -5.37 8.57 -12.29
CA GLY A 273 -5.18 9.92 -12.77
C GLY A 273 -6.39 10.82 -12.45
N LEU A 274 -6.51 11.91 -13.17
CA LEU A 274 -7.62 12.87 -12.98
C LEU A 274 -8.99 12.22 -13.17
N ARG A 275 -9.11 11.27 -14.11
CA ARG A 275 -10.35 10.53 -14.36
C ARG A 275 -10.78 9.75 -13.11
N GLU A 276 -9.88 8.98 -12.53
CA GLU A 276 -10.15 8.17 -11.34
C GLU A 276 -10.44 9.05 -10.11
N ALA A 277 -9.78 10.20 -10.00
CA ALA A 277 -10.06 11.18 -8.95
C ALA A 277 -11.49 11.75 -9.06
N GLN A 278 -11.94 12.06 -10.28
CA GLN A 278 -13.31 12.51 -10.53
C GLN A 278 -14.34 11.40 -10.23
N LEU A 279 -14.04 10.16 -10.59
CA LEU A 279 -14.89 8.99 -10.29
C LEU A 279 -14.99 8.72 -8.79
N ALA A 280 -13.88 8.79 -8.05
CA ALA A 280 -13.88 8.65 -6.59
C ALA A 280 -14.74 9.74 -5.92
N ARG A 281 -14.63 10.98 -6.38
CA ARG A 281 -15.50 12.08 -5.93
C ARG A 281 -16.98 11.78 -6.24
N ALA A 282 -17.29 11.37 -7.47
CA ALA A 282 -18.64 11.06 -7.90
C ALA A 282 -19.23 9.84 -7.16
N ALA A 283 -18.39 8.87 -6.75
CA ALA A 283 -18.77 7.76 -5.91
C ALA A 283 -19.03 8.15 -4.45
N GLY A 284 -18.82 9.43 -4.07
CA GLY A 284 -19.12 9.99 -2.75
C GLY A 284 -18.03 9.78 -1.71
N PHE A 285 -16.80 9.44 -2.11
CA PHE A 285 -15.66 9.46 -1.19
C PHE A 285 -15.25 10.91 -0.84
N ARG A 286 -14.65 11.08 0.33
CA ARG A 286 -14.08 12.36 0.79
C ARG A 286 -12.59 12.47 0.48
N THR A 287 -11.87 11.34 0.53
CA THR A 287 -10.46 11.28 0.18
C THR A 287 -10.12 10.02 -0.60
N ALA A 288 -9.06 10.09 -1.39
CA ALA A 288 -8.45 8.91 -1.97
C ALA A 288 -6.91 8.98 -1.90
N VAL A 289 -6.30 7.84 -1.57
CA VAL A 289 -4.85 7.70 -1.42
C VAL A 289 -4.24 6.97 -2.61
N THR A 290 -3.01 7.35 -2.94
CA THR A 290 -2.21 6.77 -4.03
C THR A 290 -1.00 6.02 -3.45
N THR A 291 -0.21 5.36 -4.31
CA THR A 291 1.13 4.85 -3.96
C THR A 291 2.26 5.81 -4.37
N ARG A 292 1.90 7.01 -4.82
CA ARG A 292 2.89 8.06 -5.12
C ARG A 292 3.57 8.49 -3.84
N ARG A 293 4.92 8.48 -3.87
CA ARG A 293 5.74 8.81 -2.70
C ARG A 293 5.64 10.29 -2.35
N GLY A 294 5.56 10.61 -1.07
CA GLY A 294 5.56 11.99 -0.59
C GLY A 294 4.99 12.18 0.80
N THR A 295 5.19 13.37 1.32
CA THR A 295 4.60 13.85 2.57
C THR A 295 3.37 14.71 2.28
N LEU A 296 2.56 14.97 3.30
CA LEU A 296 1.39 15.82 3.20
C LEU A 296 1.77 17.30 3.32
N PHE A 297 1.17 18.12 2.47
CA PHE A 297 1.27 19.57 2.49
C PHE A 297 -0.14 20.20 2.55
N PRO A 298 -0.29 21.46 3.01
CA PRO A 298 -1.59 22.14 3.03
C PRO A 298 -2.34 22.11 1.69
N GLN A 299 -1.63 22.13 0.56
CA GLN A 299 -2.19 22.07 -0.78
C GLN A 299 -2.98 20.76 -1.06
N HIS A 300 -2.66 19.65 -0.37
CA HIS A 300 -3.41 18.42 -0.51
C HIS A 300 -4.86 18.51 -0.02
N ARG A 301 -5.22 19.55 0.77
CA ARG A 301 -6.61 19.86 1.11
C ARG A 301 -7.45 20.13 -0.14
N ASP A 302 -6.86 20.76 -1.14
CA ASP A 302 -7.54 21.09 -2.40
C ASP A 302 -7.48 19.92 -3.40
N HIS A 303 -6.66 18.91 -3.10
CA HIS A 303 -6.48 17.70 -3.89
C HIS A 303 -6.68 16.40 -3.06
N PRO A 304 -7.83 16.25 -2.37
CA PRO A 304 -8.04 15.15 -1.41
C PRO A 304 -8.11 13.76 -2.06
N PHE A 305 -8.21 13.69 -3.38
CA PHE A 305 -8.25 12.44 -4.15
C PHE A 305 -6.88 12.04 -4.74
N ALA A 306 -5.80 12.66 -4.28
CA ALA A 306 -4.44 12.40 -4.74
C ALA A 306 -3.43 12.32 -3.59
N LEU A 307 -3.85 11.86 -2.41
CA LEU A 307 -2.99 11.86 -1.23
C LEU A 307 -1.82 10.90 -1.39
N PRO A 308 -0.56 11.37 -1.20
CA PRO A 308 0.62 10.53 -1.30
C PRO A 308 0.78 9.64 -0.07
N ARG A 309 1.51 8.54 -0.23
CA ARG A 309 1.85 7.63 0.87
C ARG A 309 3.31 7.21 0.83
N GLU A 310 3.84 6.84 1.99
CA GLU A 310 5.16 6.23 2.14
C GLU A 310 4.98 4.77 2.60
N PRO A 311 5.43 3.76 1.81
CA PRO A 311 5.30 2.37 2.22
C PRO A 311 6.19 2.06 3.41
N LEU A 312 5.72 1.22 4.33
CA LEU A 312 6.50 0.61 5.40
C LEU A 312 6.74 -0.87 5.08
N ARG A 313 7.97 -1.32 5.25
CA ARG A 313 8.43 -2.65 4.85
C ARG A 313 9.13 -3.36 5.99
N ALA A 314 9.49 -4.63 5.78
CA ALA A 314 10.18 -5.45 6.76
C ALA A 314 11.56 -4.92 7.16
N ASP A 315 12.25 -4.25 6.24
CA ASP A 315 13.63 -3.76 6.39
C ASP A 315 13.73 -2.29 6.85
N GLU A 316 12.65 -1.74 7.45
CA GLU A 316 12.66 -0.35 7.91
C GLU A 316 13.70 -0.11 9.00
N THR A 317 14.42 1.00 8.84
CA THR A 317 15.40 1.49 9.80
C THR A 317 15.05 2.92 10.24
N ALA A 318 15.62 3.38 11.34
CA ALA A 318 15.48 4.77 11.76
C ALA A 318 15.93 5.77 10.68
N ALA A 319 16.93 5.42 9.89
CA ALA A 319 17.41 6.25 8.78
C ALA A 319 16.39 6.28 7.61
N SER A 320 15.80 5.14 7.25
CA SER A 320 14.77 5.09 6.20
C SER A 320 13.50 5.84 6.62
N LEU A 321 13.06 5.71 7.87
CA LEU A 321 11.94 6.46 8.43
C LEU A 321 12.20 7.97 8.39
N ARG A 322 13.40 8.39 8.81
CA ARG A 322 13.81 9.80 8.73
C ARG A 322 13.77 10.32 7.29
N CYS A 323 14.23 9.55 6.31
CA CYS A 323 14.17 9.90 4.89
C CYS A 323 12.71 10.02 4.40
N LYS A 324 11.80 9.15 4.83
CA LYS A 324 10.37 9.23 4.50
C LYS A 324 9.73 10.50 5.02
N ILE A 325 9.91 10.79 6.31
CA ILE A 325 9.37 12.02 6.93
C ILE A 325 10.00 13.29 6.36
N ALA A 326 11.25 13.22 5.94
CA ALA A 326 11.95 14.33 5.29
C ALA A 326 11.58 14.52 3.81
N GLY A 327 10.76 13.62 3.24
CA GLY A 327 10.35 13.69 1.83
C GLY A 327 11.48 13.40 0.83
N VAL A 328 12.57 12.73 1.26
CA VAL A 328 13.73 12.41 0.41
C VAL A 328 13.29 11.61 -0.83
N TYR A 329 12.40 10.64 -0.64
CA TYR A 329 11.92 9.80 -1.74
C TYR A 329 11.08 10.58 -2.74
N ARG A 330 10.31 11.58 -2.30
CA ARG A 330 9.60 12.49 -3.20
C ARG A 330 10.57 13.34 -4.00
N ALA A 331 11.60 13.89 -3.35
CA ALA A 331 12.63 14.68 -4.02
C ALA A 331 13.32 13.88 -5.14
N LEU A 332 13.66 12.61 -4.88
CA LEU A 332 14.24 11.72 -5.86
C LEU A 332 13.27 11.40 -7.02
N HIS A 333 12.02 11.07 -6.72
CA HIS A 333 11.00 10.76 -7.72
C HIS A 333 10.65 11.97 -8.61
N SER A 334 10.56 13.15 -8.04
CA SER A 334 10.27 14.39 -8.77
C SER A 334 11.53 14.99 -9.45
N ARG A 335 12.68 14.32 -9.35
CA ARG A 335 13.97 14.87 -9.80
C ARG A 335 14.23 16.28 -9.27
N ILE A 336 13.95 16.47 -7.97
CA ILE A 336 14.03 17.75 -7.26
C ILE A 336 13.03 18.79 -7.82
N GLY A 337 11.90 18.32 -8.35
CA GLY A 337 10.80 19.15 -8.85
C GLY A 337 9.80 19.56 -7.75
N ASP A 338 8.50 19.43 -8.02
CA ASP A 338 7.44 19.81 -7.10
C ASP A 338 7.42 18.91 -5.85
N PRO A 339 7.46 19.48 -4.63
CA PRO A 339 7.32 18.73 -3.39
C PRO A 339 5.90 18.14 -3.20
N VAL A 340 4.88 18.80 -3.74
CA VAL A 340 3.50 18.34 -3.65
C VAL A 340 3.25 17.24 -4.67
N ALA A 341 2.89 16.04 -4.19
CA ALA A 341 2.51 14.95 -5.06
C ALA A 341 1.05 15.16 -5.51
N GLY A 342 0.85 15.33 -6.80
CA GLY A 342 -0.49 15.45 -7.39
C GLY A 342 -0.84 14.28 -8.33
N MET A 343 -2.01 14.34 -8.98
CA MET A 343 -2.43 13.41 -10.03
C MET A 343 -1.68 13.66 -11.33
#